data_88505725d98cd7a3182403e15c8bb8b9
#
_entry.id   88505725d98cd7a3182403e15c8bb8b9
#
_cell.length_a   1.000
_cell.length_b   1.000
_cell.length_c   1.000
_cell.angle_alpha   90.00
_cell.angle_beta   90.00
_cell.angle_gamma   90.00
#
_symmetry.space_group_name_H-M   'P 1'
#
loop_
_entity.id
_entity.type
_entity.pdbx_description
1 polymer ?
#
loop_
_entity_poly.entity_id
_entity_poly.type
_entity_poly.pdbx_seq_one_letter_code
_entity_poly.pdbx_strand_id
1 'polypeptide(L)'
;MASVLHAENITKSYDKEEVLKGISLSIEENTFTAVLGPSGSGKSTMLSVLSGLIRPTSGTVIFDGEVVSSYSEAQLATWKRNEVGHVFQNYLLLENLTVEENIKVGVSRNKASFSFDRLVRILELDNLLKHFPAQLSGGQQQRVAIARAVIKCPKLLFCDEATGALDENNSKKVVELLHTLKKELGVTILFTTHNQQIAKTADRVLTIKDGKIYKDIINTSPITANEMVWG
;
A
#
# COMPACT_ATOMS: atom_id res chain seq x y z
N MET A 1 -1.36 20.06 6.15
CA MET A 1 -0.74 19.32 5.01
C MET A 1 -1.81 19.19 3.94
N ALA A 2 -1.43 19.10 2.66
CA ALA A 2 -2.42 18.89 1.61
C ALA A 2 -2.91 17.44 1.65
N SER A 3 -4.20 17.21 1.37
CA SER A 3 -4.77 15.88 1.26
C SER A 3 -4.62 15.39 -0.19
N VAL A 4 -4.01 14.23 -0.38
CA VAL A 4 -3.83 13.61 -1.71
C VAL A 4 -5.02 12.75 -2.11
N LEU A 5 -5.69 12.13 -1.12
CA LEU A 5 -6.85 11.27 -1.35
C LEU A 5 -7.97 11.64 -0.37
N HIS A 6 -9.18 11.74 -0.89
CA HIS A 6 -10.36 12.00 -0.10
C HIS A 6 -11.47 11.01 -0.48
N ALA A 7 -12.12 10.44 0.50
CA ALA A 7 -13.23 9.52 0.31
C ALA A 7 -14.46 10.05 1.04
N GLU A 8 -15.62 10.06 0.37
CA GLU A 8 -16.87 10.56 0.91
C GLU A 8 -17.95 9.49 0.84
N ASN A 9 -18.46 9.10 2.00
CA ASN A 9 -19.59 8.16 2.17
C ASN A 9 -19.46 6.88 1.32
N ILE A 10 -18.26 6.31 1.27
CA ILE A 10 -18.00 5.09 0.51
C ILE A 10 -18.77 3.93 1.10
N THR A 11 -19.63 3.32 0.28
CA THR A 11 -20.23 2.01 0.57
C THR A 11 -19.74 0.96 -0.41
N LYS A 12 -19.70 -0.28 0.01
CA LYS A 12 -19.47 -1.43 -0.86
C LYS A 12 -20.28 -2.61 -0.41
N SER A 13 -21.12 -3.10 -1.32
CA SER A 13 -21.91 -4.32 -1.12
C SER A 13 -21.48 -5.39 -2.13
N TYR A 14 -21.49 -6.63 -1.68
CA TYR A 14 -21.41 -7.83 -2.50
C TYR A 14 -22.68 -8.61 -2.30
N ASP A 15 -23.45 -8.83 -3.35
CA ASP A 15 -24.79 -9.39 -3.30
C ASP A 15 -25.68 -8.68 -2.27
N LYS A 16 -25.96 -9.33 -1.13
CA LYS A 16 -26.80 -8.80 -0.05
C LYS A 16 -26.02 -8.31 1.17
N GLU A 17 -24.70 -8.46 1.17
CA GLU A 17 -23.85 -8.09 2.30
C GLU A 17 -23.17 -6.74 2.05
N GLU A 18 -23.44 -5.76 2.92
CA GLU A 18 -22.77 -4.47 2.91
C GLU A 18 -21.49 -4.54 3.75
N VAL A 19 -20.34 -4.56 3.07
CA VAL A 19 -19.00 -4.67 3.68
C VAL A 19 -18.47 -3.32 4.12
N LEU A 20 -18.68 -2.26 3.33
CA LEU A 20 -18.33 -0.88 3.72
C LEU A 20 -19.62 -0.08 3.88
N LYS A 21 -19.74 0.62 5.00
CA LYS A 21 -20.98 1.24 5.48
C LYS A 21 -20.81 2.75 5.70
N GLY A 22 -20.47 3.49 4.62
CA GLY A 22 -20.33 4.94 4.67
C GLY A 22 -18.97 5.38 5.22
N ILE A 23 -17.86 4.89 4.65
CA ILE A 23 -16.49 5.31 4.98
C ILE A 23 -16.25 6.72 4.43
N SER A 24 -15.87 7.65 5.31
CA SER A 24 -15.37 8.98 4.92
C SER A 24 -14.03 9.22 5.59
N LEU A 25 -13.01 9.60 4.80
CA LEU A 25 -11.66 9.90 5.29
C LEU A 25 -10.91 10.78 4.28
N SER A 26 -9.88 11.47 4.78
CA SER A 26 -8.85 12.10 3.95
C SER A 26 -7.49 11.48 4.24
N ILE A 27 -6.60 11.43 3.28
CA ILE A 27 -5.22 10.97 3.43
C ILE A 27 -4.29 12.11 3.05
N GLU A 28 -3.45 12.49 3.99
CA GLU A 28 -2.46 13.56 3.83
C GLU A 28 -1.27 13.08 3.01
N GLU A 29 -0.69 13.96 2.20
CA GLU A 29 0.53 13.67 1.43
C GLU A 29 1.71 13.30 2.34
N ASN A 30 2.56 12.39 1.85
CA ASN A 30 3.79 11.99 2.52
C ASN A 30 3.60 11.47 3.95
N THR A 31 2.47 10.80 4.20
CA THR A 31 2.18 10.15 5.48
C THR A 31 2.19 8.63 5.35
N PHE A 32 2.47 7.97 6.46
CA PHE A 32 2.24 6.54 6.64
C PHE A 32 0.99 6.36 7.51
N THR A 33 -0.09 5.90 6.92
CA THR A 33 -1.35 5.62 7.63
C THR A 33 -1.52 4.12 7.82
N ALA A 34 -1.55 3.65 9.06
CA ALA A 34 -1.88 2.27 9.38
C ALA A 34 -3.39 2.10 9.53
N VAL A 35 -3.91 1.01 8.98
CA VAL A 35 -5.33 0.63 9.07
C VAL A 35 -5.44 -0.67 9.85
N LEU A 36 -5.90 -0.56 11.09
CA LEU A 36 -6.14 -1.67 12.00
C LEU A 36 -7.58 -2.19 11.91
N GLY A 37 -7.78 -3.44 12.25
CA GLY A 37 -9.10 -4.05 12.42
C GLY A 37 -9.03 -5.57 12.36
N PRO A 38 -10.03 -6.27 12.92
CA PRO A 38 -10.09 -7.72 12.84
C PRO A 38 -10.24 -8.22 11.40
N SER A 39 -10.05 -9.52 11.19
CA SER A 39 -10.36 -10.15 9.89
C SER A 39 -11.83 -9.93 9.57
N GLY A 40 -12.15 -9.68 8.29
CA GLY A 40 -13.51 -9.41 7.84
C GLY A 40 -14.05 -8.01 8.16
N SER A 41 -13.29 -7.11 8.79
CA SER A 41 -13.78 -5.74 9.11
C SER A 41 -13.92 -4.80 7.91
N GLY A 42 -13.45 -5.20 6.71
CA GLY A 42 -13.53 -4.39 5.48
C GLY A 42 -12.22 -3.70 5.08
N LYS A 43 -11.07 -3.94 5.74
CA LYS A 43 -9.77 -3.29 5.44
C LYS A 43 -9.35 -3.44 3.97
N SER A 44 -9.24 -4.68 3.48
CA SER A 44 -8.82 -4.98 2.09
C SER A 44 -9.83 -4.45 1.08
N THR A 45 -11.13 -4.51 1.40
CA THR A 45 -12.18 -3.92 0.56
C THR A 45 -12.03 -2.40 0.48
N MET A 46 -11.77 -1.73 1.61
CA MET A 46 -11.54 -0.29 1.62
C MET A 46 -10.29 0.06 0.79
N LEU A 47 -9.16 -0.62 0.99
CA LEU A 47 -7.97 -0.39 0.16
C LEU A 47 -8.28 -0.58 -1.33
N SER A 48 -9.01 -1.64 -1.69
CA SER A 48 -9.37 -1.94 -3.08
C SER A 48 -10.24 -0.86 -3.70
N VAL A 49 -11.18 -0.28 -2.92
CA VAL A 49 -12.00 0.84 -3.41
C VAL A 49 -11.17 2.11 -3.55
N LEU A 50 -10.39 2.47 -2.53
CA LEU A 50 -9.58 3.69 -2.53
C LEU A 50 -8.51 3.69 -3.64
N SER A 51 -7.99 2.52 -3.97
CA SER A 51 -6.98 2.33 -5.01
C SER A 51 -7.55 2.12 -6.42
N GLY A 52 -8.88 2.11 -6.57
CA GLY A 52 -9.55 1.90 -7.85
C GLY A 52 -9.42 0.47 -8.41
N LEU A 53 -9.12 -0.52 -7.58
CA LEU A 53 -9.17 -1.93 -7.99
C LEU A 53 -10.62 -2.40 -8.15
N ILE A 54 -11.51 -1.90 -7.30
CA ILE A 54 -12.95 -2.13 -7.38
C ILE A 54 -13.70 -0.80 -7.26
N ARG A 55 -14.85 -0.69 -7.91
CA ARG A 55 -15.71 0.49 -7.76
C ARG A 55 -16.50 0.43 -6.46
N PRO A 56 -16.72 1.56 -5.78
CA PRO A 56 -17.68 1.64 -4.68
C PRO A 56 -19.10 1.34 -5.20
N THR A 57 -19.99 0.91 -4.30
CA THR A 57 -21.43 0.81 -4.59
C THR A 57 -22.04 2.21 -4.59
N SER A 58 -21.62 3.07 -3.66
CA SER A 58 -21.97 4.49 -3.62
C SER A 58 -20.84 5.30 -2.96
N GLY A 59 -20.93 6.63 -3.02
CA GLY A 59 -19.91 7.55 -2.53
C GLY A 59 -18.86 7.86 -3.57
N THR A 60 -17.91 8.73 -3.23
CA THR A 60 -16.89 9.25 -4.13
C THR A 60 -15.49 9.08 -3.58
N VAL A 61 -14.54 8.77 -4.48
CA VAL A 61 -13.10 8.81 -4.21
C VAL A 61 -12.50 9.92 -5.06
N ILE A 62 -11.82 10.85 -4.41
CA ILE A 62 -11.21 12.03 -5.00
C ILE A 62 -9.70 11.93 -4.81
N PHE A 63 -8.94 12.11 -5.87
CA PHE A 63 -7.48 12.13 -5.87
C PHE A 63 -6.99 13.43 -6.53
N ASP A 64 -6.17 14.20 -5.82
CA ASP A 64 -5.69 15.53 -6.28
C ASP A 64 -6.81 16.45 -6.82
N GLY A 65 -7.99 16.41 -6.20
CA GLY A 65 -9.16 17.18 -6.62
C GLY A 65 -10.00 16.56 -7.74
N GLU A 66 -9.57 15.44 -8.34
CA GLU A 66 -10.28 14.74 -9.41
C GLU A 66 -11.10 13.56 -8.86
N VAL A 67 -12.36 13.41 -9.29
CA VAL A 67 -13.24 12.31 -8.86
C VAL A 67 -12.88 11.03 -9.60
N VAL A 68 -11.90 10.29 -9.09
CA VAL A 68 -11.40 9.06 -9.74
C VAL A 68 -12.39 7.90 -9.76
N SER A 69 -13.35 7.88 -8.84
CA SER A 69 -14.42 6.88 -8.82
C SER A 69 -15.38 7.00 -10.00
N SER A 70 -15.43 8.15 -10.69
CA SER A 70 -16.23 8.38 -11.89
C SER A 70 -15.47 8.15 -13.20
N TYR A 71 -14.18 7.87 -13.15
CA TYR A 71 -13.35 7.63 -14.33
C TYR A 71 -13.87 6.46 -15.16
N SER A 72 -13.73 6.57 -16.50
CA SER A 72 -13.86 5.44 -17.41
C SER A 72 -12.79 4.38 -17.10
N GLU A 73 -12.97 3.16 -17.58
CA GLU A 73 -11.97 2.08 -17.37
C GLU A 73 -10.58 2.44 -17.91
N ALA A 74 -10.51 3.14 -19.03
CA ALA A 74 -9.23 3.59 -19.62
C ALA A 74 -8.55 4.68 -18.76
N GLN A 75 -9.32 5.65 -18.25
CA GLN A 75 -8.81 6.69 -17.34
C GLN A 75 -8.35 6.08 -16.01
N LEU A 76 -9.16 5.16 -15.45
CA LEU A 76 -8.85 4.47 -14.19
C LEU A 76 -7.59 3.61 -14.33
N ALA A 77 -7.43 2.90 -15.46
CA ALA A 77 -6.22 2.12 -15.76
C ALA A 77 -4.98 3.02 -15.86
N THR A 78 -5.12 4.19 -16.50
CA THR A 78 -4.03 5.18 -16.62
C THR A 78 -3.64 5.76 -15.27
N TRP A 79 -4.63 6.15 -14.47
CA TRP A 79 -4.41 6.65 -13.11
C TRP A 79 -3.71 5.60 -12.22
N LYS A 80 -4.21 4.37 -12.18
CA LYS A 80 -3.57 3.27 -11.44
C LYS A 80 -2.14 3.01 -11.90
N ARG A 81 -1.90 3.03 -13.20
CA ARG A 81 -0.56 2.82 -13.76
C ARG A 81 0.43 3.88 -13.29
N ASN A 82 0.01 5.13 -13.20
CA ASN A 82 0.90 6.25 -12.93
C ASN A 82 0.99 6.60 -11.45
N GLU A 83 -0.13 6.61 -10.72
CA GLU A 83 -0.22 7.23 -9.41
C GLU A 83 -0.36 6.22 -8.26
N VAL A 84 -0.67 4.95 -8.55
CA VAL A 84 -0.99 3.96 -7.53
C VAL A 84 -0.03 2.78 -7.56
N GLY A 85 0.63 2.51 -6.44
CA GLY A 85 1.36 1.26 -6.19
C GLY A 85 0.54 0.32 -5.32
N HIS A 86 0.66 -0.99 -5.56
CA HIS A 86 0.04 -2.03 -4.72
C HIS A 86 1.07 -3.05 -4.26
N VAL A 87 1.01 -3.39 -2.99
CA VAL A 87 1.77 -4.47 -2.37
C VAL A 87 0.79 -5.38 -1.65
N PHE A 88 0.77 -6.66 -2.02
CA PHE A 88 -0.14 -7.67 -1.50
C PHE A 88 0.58 -8.65 -0.58
N GLN A 89 -0.16 -9.29 0.31
CA GLN A 89 0.34 -10.33 1.20
C GLN A 89 0.98 -11.51 0.44
N ASN A 90 0.43 -11.88 -0.71
CA ASN A 90 0.89 -13.01 -1.53
C ASN A 90 1.93 -12.59 -2.59
N TYR A 91 2.56 -11.42 -2.46
CA TYR A 91 3.58 -10.84 -3.34
C TYR A 91 3.14 -10.66 -4.80
N LEU A 92 2.37 -11.58 -5.38
CA LEU A 92 1.89 -11.60 -6.76
C LEU A 92 3.01 -11.36 -7.78
N LEU A 93 4.16 -11.99 -7.58
CA LEU A 93 5.26 -11.95 -8.53
C LEU A 93 4.93 -12.82 -9.76
N LEU A 94 5.51 -12.44 -10.90
CA LEU A 94 5.42 -13.23 -12.12
C LEU A 94 6.51 -14.31 -12.05
N GLU A 95 6.09 -15.57 -11.86
CA GLU A 95 6.96 -16.71 -11.56
C GLU A 95 7.96 -17.03 -12.68
N ASN A 96 7.62 -16.71 -13.92
CA ASN A 96 8.42 -16.92 -15.12
C ASN A 96 9.36 -15.75 -15.44
N LEU A 97 9.38 -14.71 -14.62
CA LEU A 97 10.25 -13.55 -14.75
C LEU A 97 11.26 -13.49 -13.60
N THR A 98 12.47 -13.04 -13.91
CA THR A 98 13.50 -12.75 -12.91
C THR A 98 13.10 -11.57 -12.01
N VAL A 99 13.84 -11.34 -10.92
CA VAL A 99 13.67 -10.18 -10.04
C VAL A 99 13.75 -8.87 -10.85
N GLU A 100 14.77 -8.73 -11.69
CA GLU A 100 14.94 -7.55 -12.53
C GLU A 100 13.74 -7.31 -13.45
N GLU A 101 13.26 -8.35 -14.11
CA GLU A 101 12.10 -8.26 -15.00
C GLU A 101 10.81 -7.97 -14.24
N ASN A 102 10.59 -8.61 -13.07
CA ASN A 102 9.46 -8.30 -12.20
C ASN A 102 9.42 -6.82 -11.80
N ILE A 103 10.57 -6.24 -11.43
CA ILE A 103 10.66 -4.82 -11.09
C ILE A 103 10.35 -3.95 -12.33
N LYS A 104 10.93 -4.28 -13.49
CA LYS A 104 10.77 -3.52 -14.74
C LYS A 104 9.33 -3.51 -15.27
N VAL A 105 8.52 -4.54 -14.98
CA VAL A 105 7.08 -4.53 -15.28
C VAL A 105 6.36 -3.34 -14.62
N GLY A 106 6.85 -2.87 -13.46
CA GLY A 106 6.29 -1.73 -12.75
C GLY A 106 6.58 -0.37 -13.38
N VAL A 107 7.51 -0.28 -14.35
CA VAL A 107 7.90 0.99 -14.98
C VAL A 107 6.75 1.57 -15.81
N SER A 108 6.42 2.84 -15.58
CA SER A 108 5.47 3.56 -16.41
C SER A 108 6.19 4.23 -17.59
N ARG A 109 5.64 4.09 -18.80
CA ARG A 109 6.19 4.75 -19.99
C ARG A 109 5.97 6.27 -20.00
N ASN A 110 5.01 6.76 -19.24
CA ASN A 110 4.53 8.14 -19.29
C ASN A 110 4.97 8.97 -18.07
N LYS A 111 5.76 8.41 -17.17
CA LYS A 111 6.21 9.08 -15.94
C LYS A 111 7.68 8.76 -15.70
N ALA A 112 8.42 9.72 -15.12
CA ALA A 112 9.79 9.46 -14.66
C ALA A 112 9.78 8.32 -13.64
N SER A 113 10.69 7.36 -13.84
CA SER A 113 10.89 6.26 -12.91
C SER A 113 11.98 6.63 -11.91
N PHE A 114 11.92 6.04 -10.72
CA PHE A 114 13.02 6.10 -9.78
C PHE A 114 14.24 5.39 -10.36
N SER A 115 15.44 5.81 -9.96
CA SER A 115 16.67 5.12 -10.39
C SER A 115 16.62 3.66 -10.00
N PHE A 116 16.66 2.77 -11.00
CA PHE A 116 16.64 1.32 -10.80
C PHE A 116 17.74 0.86 -9.84
N ASP A 117 19.00 1.29 -10.10
CA ASP A 117 20.14 0.88 -9.27
C ASP A 117 20.05 1.40 -7.83
N ARG A 118 19.51 2.63 -7.64
CA ARG A 118 19.27 3.17 -6.30
C ARG A 118 18.18 2.39 -5.57
N LEU A 119 17.09 2.05 -6.26
CA LEU A 119 15.99 1.28 -5.68
C LEU A 119 16.44 -0.12 -5.27
N VAL A 120 17.16 -0.80 -6.15
CA VAL A 120 17.71 -2.15 -5.92
C VAL A 120 18.61 -2.16 -4.69
N ARG A 121 19.47 -1.16 -4.53
CA ARG A 121 20.33 -1.00 -3.34
C ARG A 121 19.53 -0.73 -2.07
N ILE A 122 18.57 0.18 -2.09
CA ILE A 122 17.71 0.47 -0.93
C ILE A 122 17.00 -0.79 -0.46
N LEU A 123 16.54 -1.64 -1.39
CA LEU A 123 15.80 -2.85 -1.10
C LEU A 123 16.69 -4.10 -0.93
N GLU A 124 18.03 -3.94 -0.96
CA GLU A 124 19.00 -5.03 -0.83
C GLU A 124 18.74 -6.17 -1.83
N LEU A 125 18.53 -5.85 -3.10
CA LEU A 125 18.22 -6.81 -4.17
C LEU A 125 19.37 -6.98 -5.18
N ASP A 126 20.51 -6.31 -4.99
CA ASP A 126 21.64 -6.25 -5.95
C ASP A 126 22.08 -7.65 -6.42
N ASN A 127 22.23 -8.58 -5.49
CA ASN A 127 22.72 -9.93 -5.77
C ASN A 127 21.61 -10.90 -6.22
N LEU A 128 20.36 -10.44 -6.31
CA LEU A 128 19.20 -11.26 -6.57
C LEU A 128 18.57 -11.02 -7.95
N LEU A 129 19.04 -10.06 -8.71
CA LEU A 129 18.43 -9.57 -9.94
C LEU A 129 18.13 -10.66 -10.99
N LYS A 130 18.98 -11.69 -11.04
CA LYS A 130 18.86 -12.83 -11.99
C LYS A 130 18.09 -14.03 -11.42
N HIS A 131 17.69 -13.98 -10.15
CA HIS A 131 16.92 -15.04 -9.53
C HIS A 131 15.44 -14.97 -9.94
N PHE A 132 14.79 -16.13 -9.92
CA PHE A 132 13.34 -16.25 -10.09
C PHE A 132 12.64 -16.26 -8.72
N PRO A 133 11.34 -15.93 -8.65
CA PRO A 133 10.59 -15.89 -7.39
C PRO A 133 10.74 -17.15 -6.53
N ALA A 134 10.70 -18.33 -7.13
CA ALA A 134 10.84 -19.61 -6.44
C ALA A 134 12.20 -19.81 -5.72
N GLN A 135 13.21 -19.01 -6.05
CA GLN A 135 14.55 -19.04 -5.45
C GLN A 135 14.71 -18.05 -4.28
N LEU A 136 13.67 -17.29 -3.96
CA LEU A 136 13.68 -16.21 -2.99
C LEU A 136 12.97 -16.61 -1.69
N SER A 137 13.47 -16.12 -0.56
CA SER A 137 12.71 -16.16 0.69
C SER A 137 11.48 -15.25 0.62
N GLY A 138 10.48 -15.45 1.50
CA GLY A 138 9.28 -14.62 1.55
C GLY A 138 9.61 -13.12 1.72
N GLY A 139 10.56 -12.77 2.59
CA GLY A 139 10.99 -11.38 2.76
C GLY A 139 11.66 -10.81 1.51
N GLN A 140 12.41 -11.61 0.75
CA GLN A 140 12.99 -11.18 -0.53
C GLN A 140 11.90 -10.99 -1.58
N GLN A 141 10.94 -11.90 -1.69
CA GLN A 141 9.80 -11.76 -2.60
C GLN A 141 8.99 -10.49 -2.30
N GLN A 142 8.77 -10.19 -1.01
CA GLN A 142 8.08 -8.97 -0.59
C GLN A 142 8.84 -7.72 -1.01
N ARG A 143 10.17 -7.70 -0.86
CA ARG A 143 11.00 -6.57 -1.31
C ARG A 143 10.94 -6.37 -2.83
N VAL A 144 10.90 -7.45 -3.60
CA VAL A 144 10.68 -7.38 -5.07
C VAL A 144 9.29 -6.83 -5.41
N ALA A 145 8.24 -7.25 -4.71
CA ALA A 145 6.89 -6.73 -4.89
C ALA A 145 6.82 -5.22 -4.58
N ILE A 146 7.49 -4.78 -3.50
CA ILE A 146 7.62 -3.36 -3.16
C ILE A 146 8.38 -2.61 -4.27
N ALA A 147 9.54 -3.14 -4.73
CA ALA A 147 10.31 -2.53 -5.80
C ALA A 147 9.47 -2.30 -7.05
N ARG A 148 8.72 -3.32 -7.49
CA ARG A 148 7.81 -3.25 -8.63
C ARG A 148 6.72 -2.19 -8.45
N ALA A 149 6.19 -2.06 -7.23
CA ALA A 149 5.12 -1.11 -6.94
C ALA A 149 5.61 0.35 -6.95
N VAL A 150 6.86 0.62 -6.52
CA VAL A 150 7.37 1.98 -6.31
C VAL A 150 8.29 2.50 -7.41
N ILE A 151 8.82 1.65 -8.31
CA ILE A 151 9.75 2.04 -9.38
C ILE A 151 9.23 3.20 -10.25
N LYS A 152 7.93 3.30 -10.42
CA LYS A 152 7.23 4.34 -11.18
C LYS A 152 6.98 5.63 -10.39
N CYS A 153 7.49 5.77 -9.17
CA CYS A 153 7.25 6.89 -8.26
C CYS A 153 5.75 7.20 -8.06
N PRO A 154 4.94 6.24 -7.59
CA PRO A 154 3.53 6.51 -7.36
C PRO A 154 3.35 7.54 -6.24
N LYS A 155 2.27 8.35 -6.28
CA LYS A 155 1.89 9.20 -5.15
C LYS A 155 1.31 8.41 -3.99
N LEU A 156 0.61 7.29 -4.29
CA LEU A 156 -0.05 6.43 -3.31
C LEU A 156 0.49 5.00 -3.39
N LEU A 157 0.85 4.44 -2.24
CA LEU A 157 1.21 3.03 -2.08
C LEU A 157 0.24 2.36 -1.12
N PHE A 158 -0.53 1.41 -1.62
CA PHE A 158 -1.45 0.59 -0.85
C PHE A 158 -0.80 -0.74 -0.51
N CYS A 159 -0.66 -1.04 0.77
CA CYS A 159 -0.07 -2.27 1.28
C CYS A 159 -1.14 -3.08 2.02
N ASP A 160 -1.61 -4.17 1.42
CA ASP A 160 -2.61 -5.03 2.02
C ASP A 160 -1.93 -6.20 2.72
N GLU A 161 -1.88 -6.14 4.06
CA GLU A 161 -1.23 -7.11 4.95
C GLU A 161 0.18 -7.53 4.47
N ALA A 162 0.97 -6.57 3.99
CA ALA A 162 2.25 -6.80 3.33
C ALA A 162 3.33 -7.48 4.20
N THR A 163 3.06 -7.73 5.47
CA THR A 163 3.93 -8.46 6.40
C THR A 163 3.28 -9.74 6.94
N GLY A 164 2.05 -10.05 6.55
CA GLY A 164 1.27 -11.13 7.14
C GLY A 164 1.83 -12.56 6.92
N ALA A 165 2.68 -12.73 5.90
CA ALA A 165 3.35 -14.00 5.60
C ALA A 165 4.83 -14.04 6.07
N LEU A 166 5.29 -13.01 6.81
CA LEU A 166 6.68 -12.84 7.20
C LEU A 166 6.89 -13.09 8.70
N ASP A 167 8.07 -13.57 9.06
CA ASP A 167 8.53 -13.58 10.44
C ASP A 167 8.78 -12.15 10.97
N GLU A 168 9.02 -12.05 12.28
CA GLU A 168 9.26 -10.77 12.96
C GLU A 168 10.38 -9.94 12.32
N ASN A 169 11.55 -10.56 12.10
CA ASN A 169 12.72 -9.86 11.60
C ASN A 169 12.50 -9.32 10.17
N ASN A 170 11.91 -10.12 9.30
CA ASN A 170 11.56 -9.71 7.95
C ASN A 170 10.45 -8.65 7.95
N SER A 171 9.48 -8.73 8.86
CA SER A 171 8.44 -7.71 9.03
C SER A 171 9.02 -6.36 9.45
N LYS A 172 9.94 -6.33 10.42
CA LYS A 172 10.66 -5.10 10.83
C LYS A 172 11.40 -4.48 9.66
N LYS A 173 12.17 -5.28 8.92
CA LYS A 173 12.90 -4.81 7.72
C LYS A 173 11.96 -4.21 6.66
N VAL A 174 10.84 -4.87 6.37
CA VAL A 174 9.86 -4.36 5.39
C VAL A 174 9.27 -3.03 5.85
N VAL A 175 8.91 -2.88 7.13
CA VAL A 175 8.39 -1.62 7.66
C VAL A 175 9.44 -0.51 7.60
N GLU A 176 10.70 -0.80 7.97
CA GLU A 176 11.82 0.15 7.86
C GLU A 176 12.05 0.61 6.42
N LEU A 177 12.04 -0.34 5.47
CA LEU A 177 12.15 -0.04 4.04
C LEU A 177 11.01 0.84 3.54
N LEU A 178 9.78 0.59 3.97
CA LEU A 178 8.64 1.44 3.60
C LEU A 178 8.78 2.87 4.15
N HIS A 179 9.25 3.05 5.38
CA HIS A 179 9.56 4.38 5.92
C HIS A 179 10.69 5.07 5.15
N THR A 180 11.73 4.32 4.77
CA THR A 180 12.81 4.84 3.93
C THR A 180 12.28 5.30 2.57
N LEU A 181 11.45 4.48 1.90
CA LEU A 181 10.85 4.83 0.62
C LEU A 181 9.90 6.03 0.74
N LYS A 182 9.11 6.13 1.83
CA LYS A 182 8.31 7.32 2.12
C LYS A 182 9.18 8.58 2.12
N LYS A 183 10.30 8.55 2.83
CA LYS A 183 11.23 9.68 2.93
C LYS A 183 11.93 10.00 1.60
N GLU A 184 12.38 8.98 0.87
CA GLU A 184 13.16 9.13 -0.36
C GLU A 184 12.32 9.53 -1.59
N LEU A 185 11.08 9.04 -1.65
CA LEU A 185 10.19 9.21 -2.80
C LEU A 185 9.03 10.18 -2.54
N GLY A 186 8.79 10.57 -1.28
CA GLY A 186 7.61 11.34 -0.90
C GLY A 186 6.30 10.57 -1.09
N VAL A 187 6.35 9.22 -1.14
CA VAL A 187 5.16 8.40 -1.37
C VAL A 187 4.27 8.37 -0.12
N THR A 188 2.97 8.49 -0.32
CA THR A 188 1.97 8.34 0.74
C THR A 188 1.57 6.88 0.86
N ILE A 189 1.60 6.33 2.08
CA ILE A 189 1.41 4.89 2.32
C ILE A 189 0.15 4.64 3.14
N LEU A 190 -0.72 3.75 2.64
CA LEU A 190 -1.79 3.13 3.41
C LEU A 190 -1.45 1.65 3.63
N PHE A 191 -1.34 1.26 4.89
CA PHE A 191 -0.90 -0.07 5.27
C PHE A 191 -1.95 -0.77 6.15
N THR A 192 -2.60 -1.81 5.64
CA THR A 192 -3.48 -2.64 6.48
C THR A 192 -2.68 -3.64 7.27
N THR A 193 -3.01 -3.79 8.52
CA THR A 193 -2.40 -4.79 9.41
C THR A 193 -3.33 -5.13 10.57
N HIS A 194 -3.13 -6.29 11.15
CA HIS A 194 -3.66 -6.63 12.48
C HIS A 194 -2.61 -6.45 13.59
N ASN A 195 -1.36 -6.13 13.23
CA ASN A 195 -0.26 -5.97 14.17
C ASN A 195 -0.20 -4.53 14.71
N GLN A 196 -0.44 -4.39 16.00
CA GLN A 196 -0.44 -3.09 16.68
C GLN A 196 0.96 -2.44 16.75
N GLN A 197 2.04 -3.23 16.71
CA GLN A 197 3.40 -2.67 16.75
C GLN A 197 3.73 -1.94 15.45
N ILE A 198 3.30 -2.48 14.31
CA ILE A 198 3.43 -1.78 13.01
C ILE A 198 2.63 -0.48 13.04
N ALA A 199 1.42 -0.50 13.59
CA ALA A 199 0.60 0.71 13.70
C ALA A 199 1.25 1.81 14.56
N LYS A 200 2.05 1.45 15.57
CA LYS A 200 2.81 2.43 16.37
C LYS A 200 3.89 3.18 15.58
N THR A 201 4.36 2.64 14.45
CA THR A 201 5.33 3.32 13.57
C THR A 201 4.68 4.32 12.62
N ALA A 202 3.36 4.28 12.48
CA ALA A 202 2.61 5.11 11.55
C ALA A 202 2.39 6.53 12.08
N ASP A 203 2.28 7.50 11.16
CA ASP A 203 1.93 8.90 11.48
C ASP A 203 0.45 9.01 11.87
N ARG A 204 -0.39 8.11 11.39
CA ARG A 204 -1.83 8.06 11.66
C ARG A 204 -2.32 6.62 11.74
N VAL A 205 -3.25 6.35 12.65
CA VAL A 205 -3.84 5.03 12.84
C VAL A 205 -5.35 5.11 12.71
N LEU A 206 -5.87 4.44 11.67
CA LEU A 206 -7.29 4.20 11.49
C LEU A 206 -7.66 2.83 12.05
N THR A 207 -8.77 2.72 12.74
CA THR A 207 -9.32 1.42 13.13
C THR A 207 -10.66 1.21 12.44
N ILE A 208 -10.77 0.11 11.69
CA ILE A 208 -12.02 -0.30 11.04
C ILE A 208 -12.68 -1.41 11.83
N LYS A 209 -13.95 -1.24 12.07
CA LYS A 209 -14.81 -2.25 12.68
C LYS A 209 -16.16 -2.26 11.99
N ASP A 210 -16.66 -3.46 11.62
CA ASP A 210 -17.97 -3.68 11.00
C ASP A 210 -18.27 -2.76 9.79
N GLY A 211 -17.24 -2.54 8.94
CA GLY A 211 -17.35 -1.72 7.74
C GLY A 211 -17.35 -0.20 7.98
N LYS A 212 -17.03 0.27 9.18
CA LYS A 212 -16.97 1.70 9.54
C LYS A 212 -15.62 2.06 10.15
N ILE A 213 -15.22 3.34 10.04
CA ILE A 213 -14.11 3.89 10.81
C ILE A 213 -14.57 4.03 12.26
N TYR A 214 -13.96 3.25 13.15
CA TYR A 214 -14.25 3.25 14.59
C TYR A 214 -13.37 4.23 15.35
N LYS A 215 -12.09 4.36 14.94
CA LYS A 215 -11.12 5.32 15.51
C LYS A 215 -10.26 5.88 14.41
N ASP A 216 -9.85 7.13 14.61
CA ASP A 216 -8.94 7.88 13.77
C ASP A 216 -8.02 8.70 14.69
N ILE A 217 -6.75 8.33 14.73
CA ILE A 217 -5.79 8.87 15.68
C ILE A 217 -4.53 9.33 14.96
N ILE A 218 -4.18 10.61 15.11
CA ILE A 218 -2.88 11.12 14.70
C ILE A 218 -1.85 10.70 15.74
N ASN A 219 -0.82 9.99 15.31
CA ASN A 219 0.27 9.57 16.18
C ASN A 219 1.34 10.67 16.25
N THR A 220 1.43 11.32 17.38
CA THR A 220 2.38 12.43 17.59
C THR A 220 3.79 11.97 17.96
N SER A 221 3.98 10.68 18.23
CA SER A 221 5.27 10.09 18.63
C SER A 221 5.43 8.69 18.04
N PRO A 222 5.52 8.57 16.70
CA PRO A 222 5.71 7.27 16.06
C PRO A 222 7.07 6.67 16.48
N ILE A 223 7.05 5.38 16.80
CA ILE A 223 8.29 4.63 17.09
C ILE A 223 8.97 4.22 15.78
N THR A 224 10.26 3.93 15.83
CA THR A 224 10.98 3.34 14.69
C THR A 224 10.65 1.85 14.53
N ALA A 225 10.92 1.29 13.35
CA ALA A 225 10.73 -0.15 13.11
C ALA A 225 11.58 -1.02 14.07
N ASN A 226 12.75 -0.53 14.48
CA ASN A 226 13.64 -1.24 15.41
C ASN A 226 13.10 -1.29 16.84
N GLU A 227 12.27 -0.34 17.24
CA GLU A 227 11.63 -0.28 18.56
C GLU A 227 10.37 -1.14 18.65
N MET A 228 9.92 -1.74 17.53
CA MET A 228 8.81 -2.68 17.56
C MET A 228 9.16 -3.92 18.41
N VAL A 229 8.27 -4.26 19.35
CA VAL A 229 8.40 -5.45 20.21
C VAL A 229 7.28 -6.42 19.84
N TRP A 230 7.64 -7.60 19.36
CA TRP A 230 6.68 -8.69 19.15
C TRP A 230 6.43 -9.40 20.48
N GLY A 231 5.16 -9.51 20.86
CA GLY A 231 4.73 -10.24 22.04
C GLY A 231 4.24 -11.64 21.70
#